data_a9430271856de14b4383d7af9bea69a7
#
_entry.id   a9430271856de14b4383d7af9bea69a7
#
_cell.length_a   1.000
_cell.length_b   1.000
_cell.length_c   1.000
_cell.angle_alpha   90.00
_cell.angle_beta   90.00
_cell.angle_gamma   90.00
#
_symmetry.space_group_name_H-M   'P 1'
#
loop_
_entity.id
_entity.type
_entity.pdbx_description
1 polymer ?
#
loop_
_entity_poly.entity_id
_entity_poly.type
_entity_poly.pdbx_seq_one_letter_code
_entity_poly.pdbx_strand_id
1 'polypeptide(L)'
;MQLEIVSPEAQLFSGEVESITLPGASGSFQILNNHSPIVSTLVAGRVKIQGNLKITEENQPKFIQDGTYTFLEIESGTLELRDNKVILLTD
;
A
#
# COMPACT_ATOMS: atom_id res chain seq x y z
N MET A 1 -9.13 -5.11 5.78
CA MET A 1 -7.76 -5.07 6.34
C MET A 1 -7.33 -3.63 6.49
N GLN A 2 -6.59 -3.35 7.53
CA GLN A 2 -6.09 -2.00 7.82
C GLN A 2 -4.78 -1.78 7.06
N LEU A 3 -4.67 -0.64 6.38
CA LEU A 3 -3.45 -0.26 5.66
C LEU A 3 -2.92 1.06 6.18
N GLU A 4 -1.62 1.12 6.43
CA GLU A 4 -0.92 2.35 6.76
C GLU A 4 0.25 2.50 5.79
N ILE A 5 0.35 3.64 5.12
CA ILE A 5 1.43 3.96 4.19
C ILE A 5 2.23 5.12 4.76
N VAL A 6 3.53 4.91 4.96
CA VAL A 6 4.41 5.89 5.58
C VAL A 6 5.64 6.13 4.70
N SER A 7 5.95 7.38 4.46
CA SER A 7 7.23 7.80 3.86
C SER A 7 8.09 8.44 4.96
N PRO A 8 9.39 8.73 4.68
CA PRO A 8 10.24 9.37 5.68
C PRO A 8 9.70 10.72 6.19
N GLU A 9 8.93 11.42 5.38
CA GLU A 9 8.44 12.75 5.72
C GLU A 9 7.03 12.77 6.30
N ALA A 10 6.21 11.75 6.00
CA ALA A 10 4.81 11.84 6.37
C ALA A 10 4.09 10.48 6.31
N GLN A 11 2.98 10.40 7.02
CA GLN A 11 2.01 9.35 6.81
C GLN A 11 1.18 9.72 5.58
N LEU A 12 1.20 8.87 4.55
CA LEU A 12 0.51 9.14 3.30
C LEU A 12 -0.94 8.67 3.31
N PHE A 13 -1.22 7.63 4.07
CA PHE A 13 -2.58 7.07 4.17
C PHE A 13 -2.70 6.18 5.40
N SER A 14 -3.88 6.14 5.97
CA SER A 14 -4.26 5.19 7.01
C SER A 14 -5.76 4.91 6.89
N GLY A 15 -6.14 3.65 6.76
CA GLY A 15 -7.55 3.30 6.66
C GLY A 15 -7.79 1.87 6.23
N GLU A 16 -9.06 1.52 6.09
CA GLU A 16 -9.48 0.19 5.65
C GLU A 16 -9.42 0.06 4.14
N VAL A 17 -8.93 -1.09 3.69
CA VAL A 17 -8.87 -1.42 2.26
C VAL A 17 -9.30 -2.88 2.06
N GLU A 18 -9.63 -3.24 0.81
CA GLU A 18 -10.10 -4.59 0.48
C GLU A 18 -8.96 -5.49 0.03
N SER A 19 -8.02 -4.97 -0.75
CA SER A 19 -6.87 -5.73 -1.22
C SER A 19 -5.74 -4.79 -1.64
N ILE A 20 -4.52 -5.33 -1.68
CA ILE A 20 -3.34 -4.58 -2.11
C ILE A 20 -2.50 -5.46 -3.02
N THR A 21 -2.05 -4.92 -4.15
CA THR A 21 -1.11 -5.58 -5.05
C THR A 21 0.20 -4.79 -5.02
N LEU A 22 1.32 -5.47 -4.82
CA LEU A 22 2.60 -4.83 -4.55
C LEU A 22 3.71 -5.37 -5.45
N PRO A 23 4.70 -4.53 -5.81
CA PRO A 23 5.84 -4.96 -6.62
C PRO A 23 6.93 -5.57 -5.73
N GLY A 24 6.85 -6.88 -5.49
CA GLY A 24 7.86 -7.58 -4.71
C GLY A 24 9.12 -7.87 -5.50
N ALA A 25 10.23 -8.13 -4.79
CA ALA A 25 11.52 -8.41 -5.40
C ALA A 25 11.49 -9.67 -6.27
N SER A 26 10.61 -10.63 -5.96
CA SER A 26 10.44 -11.86 -6.73
C SER A 26 9.23 -11.83 -7.63
N GLY A 27 8.63 -10.68 -7.83
CA GLY A 27 7.45 -10.50 -8.66
C GLY A 27 6.30 -9.86 -7.90
N SER A 28 5.29 -9.44 -8.65
CA SER A 28 4.08 -8.84 -8.09
C SER A 28 3.31 -9.86 -7.26
N PHE A 29 2.77 -9.42 -6.13
CA PHE A 29 1.94 -10.27 -5.29
C PHE A 29 0.77 -9.48 -4.72
N GLN A 30 -0.29 -10.21 -4.35
CA GLN A 30 -1.51 -9.60 -3.84
C GLN A 30 -1.77 -10.06 -2.40
N ILE A 31 -2.21 -9.15 -1.57
CA ILE A 31 -2.62 -9.43 -0.19
C ILE A 31 -4.14 -9.21 -0.10
N LEU A 32 -4.83 -10.25 0.33
CA LEU A 32 -6.26 -10.20 0.59
C LEU A 32 -6.51 -10.18 2.11
N ASN A 33 -7.76 -9.92 2.46
CA ASN A 33 -8.17 -9.88 3.86
C ASN A 33 -7.79 -11.16 4.59
N ASN A 34 -7.27 -11.04 5.82
CA ASN A 34 -6.86 -12.15 6.67
C ASN A 34 -5.70 -13.00 6.12
N HIS A 35 -4.87 -12.43 5.28
CA HIS A 35 -3.67 -13.11 4.78
C HIS A 35 -2.70 -13.40 5.93
N SER A 36 -1.95 -14.50 5.82
CA SER A 36 -0.91 -14.87 6.80
C SER A 36 0.14 -13.78 6.94
N PRO A 37 0.79 -13.67 8.12
CA PRO A 37 1.85 -12.69 8.32
C PRO A 37 2.96 -12.80 7.29
N ILE A 38 3.45 -11.66 6.81
CA ILE A 38 4.55 -11.59 5.85
C ILE A 38 5.37 -10.32 6.07
N VAL A 39 6.65 -10.39 5.74
CA VAL A 39 7.56 -9.26 5.63
C VAL A 39 8.19 -9.37 4.26
N SER A 40 8.15 -8.31 3.47
CA SER A 40 8.65 -8.34 2.10
C SER A 40 9.38 -7.05 1.74
N THR A 41 10.43 -7.19 0.96
CA THR A 41 11.11 -6.06 0.31
C THR A 41 10.42 -5.76 -1.01
N LEU A 42 10.19 -4.50 -1.30
CA LEU A 42 9.54 -4.03 -2.52
C LEU A 42 10.55 -3.33 -3.42
N VAL A 43 10.32 -3.47 -4.73
CA VAL A 43 11.13 -2.81 -5.75
C VAL A 43 10.33 -1.67 -6.37
N ALA A 44 10.97 -0.92 -7.26
CA ALA A 44 10.30 0.16 -7.99
C ALA A 44 9.11 -0.39 -8.75
N GLY A 45 7.99 0.31 -8.69
CA GLY A 45 6.78 -0.11 -9.37
C GLY A 45 5.54 0.56 -8.78
N ARG A 46 4.40 0.00 -9.14
CA ARG A 46 3.11 0.58 -8.77
C ARG A 46 2.42 -0.29 -7.73
N VAL A 47 2.06 0.33 -6.62
CA VAL A 47 1.18 -0.29 -5.62
C VAL A 47 -0.25 -0.03 -6.06
N LYS A 48 -1.07 -1.09 -6.10
CA LYS A 48 -2.49 -1.00 -6.46
C LYS A 48 -3.34 -1.37 -5.26
N ILE A 49 -4.22 -0.46 -4.85
CA ILE A 49 -5.04 -0.63 -3.66
C ILE A 49 -6.50 -0.64 -4.09
N GLN A 50 -7.23 -1.65 -3.67
CA GLN A 50 -8.67 -1.73 -3.93
C GLN A 50 -9.43 -1.31 -2.68
N GLY A 51 -10.38 -0.41 -2.84
CA GLY A 51 -11.21 0.08 -1.76
C GLY A 51 -11.66 1.50 -2.01
N ASN A 52 -12.45 2.01 -1.08
CA ASN A 52 -12.93 3.40 -1.14
C ASN A 52 -12.03 4.24 -0.23
N LEU A 53 -10.85 4.59 -0.73
CA LEU A 53 -9.84 5.32 0.05
C LEU A 53 -10.16 6.80 0.08
N LYS A 54 -10.08 7.37 1.29
CA LYS A 54 -10.17 8.80 1.50
C LYS A 54 -8.75 9.34 1.72
N ILE A 55 -8.19 9.92 0.69
CA ILE A 55 -6.85 10.49 0.73
C ILE A 55 -6.98 11.96 1.16
N THR A 56 -6.16 12.41 2.11
CA THR A 56 -6.16 13.81 2.51
C THR A 56 -5.77 14.68 1.32
N GLU A 57 -6.29 15.89 1.27
CA GLU A 57 -6.01 16.83 0.18
C GLU A 57 -4.50 17.03 -0.03
N GLU A 58 -3.76 17.10 1.06
CA GLU A 58 -2.31 17.25 1.03
C GLU A 58 -1.61 16.10 0.28
N ASN A 59 -2.12 14.87 0.43
CA ASN A 59 -1.49 13.69 -0.14
C ASN A 59 -2.08 13.26 -1.50
N GLN A 60 -3.20 13.84 -1.92
CA GLN A 60 -3.84 13.48 -3.18
C GLN A 60 -2.90 13.52 -4.38
N PRO A 61 -1.99 14.50 -4.52
CA PRO A 61 -1.09 14.52 -5.68
C PRO A 61 -0.15 13.31 -5.79
N LYS A 62 0.04 12.57 -4.70
CA LYS A 62 0.92 11.39 -4.69
C LYS A 62 0.22 10.13 -5.19
N PHE A 63 -1.09 10.17 -5.34
CA PHE A 63 -1.91 9.02 -5.72
C PHE A 63 -2.63 9.27 -7.01
N ILE A 64 -2.99 8.16 -7.68
CA ILE A 64 -3.89 8.19 -8.82
C ILE A 64 -5.10 7.35 -8.42
N GLN A 65 -6.29 7.92 -8.49
CA GLN A 65 -7.53 7.21 -8.17
C GLN A 65 -8.35 6.98 -9.44
N ASP A 66 -8.76 5.74 -9.66
CA ASP A 66 -9.55 5.34 -10.82
C ASP A 66 -10.60 4.32 -10.36
N GLY A 67 -11.84 4.79 -10.19
CA GLY A 67 -12.92 3.97 -9.66
C GLY A 67 -12.63 3.51 -8.25
N THR A 68 -12.65 2.19 -8.03
CA THR A 68 -12.37 1.59 -6.72
C THR A 68 -10.88 1.29 -6.52
N TYR A 69 -10.03 1.68 -7.46
CA TYR A 69 -8.60 1.45 -7.38
C TYR A 69 -7.85 2.74 -7.11
N THR A 70 -6.84 2.66 -6.25
CA THR A 70 -5.91 3.74 -5.97
C THR A 70 -4.51 3.23 -6.23
N PHE A 71 -3.70 4.03 -6.91
CA PHE A 71 -2.33 3.65 -7.29
C PHE A 71 -1.32 4.60 -6.66
N LEU A 72 -0.20 4.02 -6.23
CA LEU A 72 0.94 4.77 -5.68
C LEU A 72 2.21 4.26 -6.35
N GLU A 73 2.96 5.16 -6.99
CA GLU A 73 4.28 4.81 -7.53
C GLU A 73 5.31 4.85 -6.42
N ILE A 74 6.15 3.82 -6.32
CA ILE A 74 7.24 3.76 -5.36
C ILE A 74 8.55 3.40 -6.05
N GLU A 75 9.67 3.86 -5.50
CA GLU A 75 11.01 3.50 -5.96
C GLU A 75 11.55 2.30 -5.19
N SER A 76 11.14 2.17 -3.94
CA SER A 76 11.53 1.08 -3.06
C SER A 76 10.60 1.07 -1.85
N GLY A 77 10.63 0.00 -1.09
CA GLY A 77 9.84 -0.06 0.12
C GLY A 77 9.99 -1.37 0.85
N THR A 78 9.35 -1.45 2.00
CA THR A 78 9.18 -2.68 2.76
C THR A 78 7.74 -2.80 3.20
N LEU A 79 7.28 -4.03 3.29
CA LEU A 79 5.92 -4.33 3.70
C LEU A 79 5.96 -5.26 4.92
N GLU A 80 5.13 -4.96 5.89
CA GLU A 80 4.89 -5.83 7.02
C GLU A 80 3.40 -6.05 7.15
N LEU A 81 2.99 -7.32 7.23
CA LEU A 81 1.60 -7.71 7.45
C LEU A 81 1.53 -8.57 8.70
N ARG A 82 0.68 -8.20 9.63
CA ARG A 82 0.43 -8.96 10.85
C ARG A 82 -0.95 -8.61 11.40
N ASP A 83 -1.68 -9.62 11.83
CA ASP A 83 -3.01 -9.44 12.43
C ASP A 83 -3.94 -8.57 11.57
N ASN A 84 -3.99 -8.87 10.27
CA ASN A 84 -4.81 -8.15 9.30
C ASN A 84 -4.50 -6.65 9.20
N LYS A 85 -3.28 -6.27 9.58
CA LYS A 85 -2.79 -4.90 9.47
C LYS A 85 -1.53 -4.86 8.62
N VAL A 86 -1.56 -4.03 7.59
CA VAL A 86 -0.45 -3.85 6.65
C VAL A 86 0.21 -2.51 6.91
N ILE A 87 1.53 -2.53 7.06
CA ILE A 87 2.34 -1.32 7.13
C ILE A 87 3.24 -1.32 5.90
N LEU A 88 3.09 -0.31 5.07
CA LEU A 88 3.91 -0.09 3.89
C LEU A 88 4.81 1.10 4.14
N LEU A 89 6.12 0.83 4.21
CA LEU A 89 7.13 1.88 4.32
C LEU A 89 7.70 2.10 2.92
N THR A 90 7.56 3.31 2.42
CA THR A 90 8.03 3.67 1.08
C THR A 90 9.10 4.77 1.16
N ASP A 91 9.80 4.95 0.07
CA ASP A 91 10.80 6.00 -0.10
C ASP A 91 10.23 7.43 -0.06
#